data_9a52f4221c4c97d14fd9637bf53cabf2
#
_entry.id   9a52f4221c4c97d14fd9637bf53cabf2
#
_cell.length_a   1.000
_cell.length_b   1.000
_cell.length_c   1.000
_cell.angle_alpha   90.00
_cell.angle_beta   90.00
_cell.angle_gamma   90.00
#
_symmetry.space_group_name_H-M   'P 1'
#
loop_
_entity.id
_entity.type
_entity.pdbx_description
1 polymer ?
#
loop_
_entity_poly.entity_id
_entity_poly.type
_entity_poly.pdbx_seq_one_letter_code
_entity_poly.pdbx_strand_id
1 'polypeptide(L)'
;MTDRDAARQHELVEKARKGDAESFGELVRHHRSRMLGWALGVVRSRELAEDIVQEALMQSLRKIGSLEQPDKFVPWLRTLVRNQALMSIRRSSNRRELALGADGDGSGSGEYEAALALAGGTAWLQQQDGDPQAAVFGRLALREMQSLLACLSGRDRSIAEASLFGGLPVRDVAERFGMTVGAVYTAVSRSRQKMTEARFENEIEHYMEARRRRGKPAAKRCERARYYTSFGAYNTMASTMAVTLAAAGAKEVSLTEVMAATGHAFRIQTAPDLGVSGPYGYNWAATLRAGWRRLGYVAVIYGGAGERIGQPCDLAAAMDVLLERLESGIPAIGWSLNNTEFGLIEGFDDRKRQWTVTDTAAAGKRLSYAKLGRLHDDAEWFVSVPTGRFQVDRTACLIELFEQTAGHIRGSGRSSSANAAAYGIEGAAAYRVWIETMNRQQATDPLGVAYNAAVAYEARKHASAYLRGLVSGAGGISLCANAVPAITYAERLYRQIAGMWEQVCRLFPLPYGADPTSPGPADRAARLLERACEAELAAADALAEAAAHLARRRTGC
;
A
#
# COMPACT_ATOMS: atom_id res chain seq x y z
N MET A 1 -6.75 -10.70 12.54
CA MET A 1 -7.54 -10.40 13.76
C MET A 1 -8.86 -9.84 13.27
N THR A 2 -9.99 -10.48 13.59
CA THR A 2 -11.30 -9.99 13.14
C THR A 2 -11.71 -8.76 13.96
N ASP A 3 -12.63 -7.91 13.47
CA ASP A 3 -13.13 -6.74 14.23
C ASP A 3 -13.72 -7.15 15.60
N ARG A 4 -14.28 -8.35 15.70
CA ARG A 4 -14.72 -8.95 16.97
C ARG A 4 -13.57 -9.21 17.92
N ASP A 5 -12.43 -9.68 17.42
CA ASP A 5 -11.24 -9.96 18.24
C ASP A 5 -10.62 -8.66 18.77
N ALA A 6 -10.63 -7.61 17.95
CA ALA A 6 -10.12 -6.28 18.34
C ALA A 6 -11.02 -5.63 19.40
N ALA A 7 -12.34 -5.69 19.24
CA ALA A 7 -13.29 -5.18 20.20
C ALA A 7 -13.21 -5.95 21.54
N ARG A 8 -13.11 -7.28 21.50
CA ARG A 8 -12.94 -8.12 22.68
C ARG A 8 -11.61 -7.82 23.40
N GLN A 9 -10.51 -7.67 22.64
CA GLN A 9 -9.22 -7.28 23.21
C GLN A 9 -9.31 -5.92 23.90
N HIS A 10 -9.95 -4.93 23.29
CA HIS A 10 -10.16 -3.61 23.86
C HIS A 10 -10.92 -3.69 25.21
N GLU A 11 -12.02 -4.44 25.25
CA GLU A 11 -12.81 -4.66 26.46
C GLU A 11 -12.00 -5.34 27.56
N LEU A 12 -11.23 -6.39 27.24
CA LEU A 12 -10.36 -7.08 28.20
C LEU A 12 -9.27 -6.16 28.75
N VAL A 13 -8.67 -5.31 27.93
CA VAL A 13 -7.66 -4.34 28.36
C VAL A 13 -8.27 -3.31 29.32
N GLU A 14 -9.46 -2.80 29.01
CA GLU A 14 -10.17 -1.85 29.88
C GLU A 14 -10.52 -2.46 31.26
N LYS A 15 -10.95 -3.72 31.30
CA LYS A 15 -11.22 -4.44 32.56
C LYS A 15 -9.93 -4.69 33.34
N ALA A 16 -8.89 -5.15 32.66
CA ALA A 16 -7.58 -5.41 33.29
C ALA A 16 -6.94 -4.13 33.86
N ARG A 17 -7.12 -2.97 33.21
CA ARG A 17 -6.70 -1.64 33.73
C ARG A 17 -7.38 -1.28 35.03
N LYS A 18 -8.63 -1.72 35.23
CA LYS A 18 -9.40 -1.52 36.46
C LYS A 18 -9.10 -2.54 37.56
N GLY A 19 -8.13 -3.44 37.32
CA GLY A 19 -7.67 -4.43 38.29
C GLY A 19 -8.31 -5.82 38.16
N ASP A 20 -9.06 -6.08 37.08
CA ASP A 20 -9.64 -7.41 36.85
C ASP A 20 -8.57 -8.40 36.44
N ALA A 21 -8.21 -9.32 37.35
CA ALA A 21 -7.18 -10.32 37.17
C ALA A 21 -7.59 -11.41 36.16
N GLU A 22 -8.88 -11.70 36.01
CA GLU A 22 -9.36 -12.70 35.06
C GLU A 22 -9.23 -12.23 33.62
N SER A 23 -9.61 -10.99 33.34
CA SER A 23 -9.40 -10.34 32.03
C SER A 23 -7.93 -10.22 31.69
N PHE A 24 -7.06 -9.91 32.66
CA PHE A 24 -5.63 -9.93 32.44
C PHE A 24 -5.11 -11.34 32.11
N GLY A 25 -5.58 -12.38 32.81
CA GLY A 25 -5.24 -13.77 32.54
C GLY A 25 -5.65 -14.22 31.13
N GLU A 26 -6.79 -13.75 30.63
CA GLU A 26 -7.23 -14.02 29.25
C GLU A 26 -6.33 -13.33 28.21
N LEU A 27 -5.95 -12.07 28.44
CA LEU A 27 -4.96 -11.37 27.61
C LEU A 27 -3.61 -12.11 27.56
N VAL A 28 -3.14 -12.61 28.69
CA VAL A 28 -1.91 -13.40 28.78
C VAL A 28 -2.02 -14.67 27.95
N ARG A 29 -3.09 -15.45 28.10
CA ARG A 29 -3.31 -16.67 27.30
C ARG A 29 -3.29 -16.39 25.81
N HIS A 30 -3.88 -15.27 25.39
CA HIS A 30 -3.96 -14.87 23.96
C HIS A 30 -2.62 -14.45 23.38
N HIS A 31 -1.75 -13.82 24.17
CA HIS A 31 -0.53 -13.19 23.67
C HIS A 31 0.77 -13.91 24.05
N ARG A 32 0.73 -14.93 24.93
CA ARG A 32 1.94 -15.60 25.45
C ARG A 32 2.82 -16.21 24.36
N SER A 33 2.24 -16.88 23.38
CA SER A 33 3.00 -17.48 22.26
C SER A 33 3.69 -16.41 21.39
N ARG A 34 3.04 -15.25 21.20
CA ARG A 34 3.63 -14.10 20.49
C ARG A 34 4.75 -13.45 21.30
N MET A 35 4.56 -13.32 22.63
CA MET A 35 5.59 -12.80 23.53
C MET A 35 6.83 -13.69 23.51
N LEU A 36 6.64 -15.02 23.54
CA LEU A 36 7.73 -15.99 23.44
C LEU A 36 8.46 -15.85 22.10
N GLY A 37 7.75 -15.69 20.99
CA GLY A 37 8.35 -15.43 19.68
C GLY A 37 9.17 -14.14 19.66
N TRP A 38 8.69 -13.07 20.29
CA TRP A 38 9.44 -11.81 20.39
C TRP A 38 10.68 -11.93 21.27
N ALA A 39 10.60 -12.67 22.39
CA ALA A 39 11.75 -12.92 23.27
C ALA A 39 12.79 -13.80 22.56
N LEU A 40 12.39 -14.89 21.90
CA LEU A 40 13.27 -15.78 21.13
C LEU A 40 13.99 -15.04 20.00
N GLY A 41 13.35 -14.04 19.38
CA GLY A 41 13.98 -13.19 18.38
C GLY A 41 15.14 -12.34 18.93
N VAL A 42 15.21 -12.18 20.27
CA VAL A 42 16.27 -11.39 20.92
C VAL A 42 17.32 -12.30 21.60
N VAL A 43 16.90 -13.35 22.33
CA VAL A 43 17.83 -14.13 23.19
C VAL A 43 18.11 -15.56 22.68
N ARG A 44 17.38 -16.08 21.74
CA ARG A 44 17.52 -17.41 21.09
C ARG A 44 17.59 -18.65 22.03
N SER A 45 17.71 -18.47 23.33
CA SER A 45 17.54 -19.54 24.32
C SER A 45 16.08 -19.59 24.73
N ARG A 46 15.47 -20.78 24.64
CA ARG A 46 14.06 -20.98 24.99
C ARG A 46 13.82 -20.75 26.49
N GLU A 47 14.72 -21.28 27.34
CA GLU A 47 14.66 -21.11 28.79
C GLU A 47 14.72 -19.62 29.17
N LEU A 48 15.72 -18.92 28.63
CA LEU A 48 15.89 -17.49 28.87
C LEU A 48 14.72 -16.65 28.29
N ALA A 49 14.15 -17.07 27.15
CA ALA A 49 12.98 -16.43 26.58
C ALA A 49 11.72 -16.62 27.43
N GLU A 50 11.56 -17.79 28.05
CA GLU A 50 10.45 -18.08 28.98
C GLU A 50 10.58 -17.23 30.25
N ASP A 51 11.79 -17.07 30.81
CA ASP A 51 12.06 -16.19 31.96
C ASP A 51 11.77 -14.72 31.64
N ILE A 52 12.20 -14.27 30.46
CA ILE A 52 11.92 -12.91 29.98
C ILE A 52 10.42 -12.65 29.83
N VAL A 53 9.69 -13.63 29.31
CA VAL A 53 8.22 -13.54 29.18
C VAL A 53 7.56 -13.46 30.54
N GLN A 54 7.98 -14.25 31.52
CA GLN A 54 7.46 -14.21 32.89
C GLN A 54 7.70 -12.83 33.53
N GLU A 55 8.91 -12.30 33.44
CA GLU A 55 9.26 -11.00 33.98
C GLU A 55 8.47 -9.85 33.28
N ALA A 56 8.33 -9.93 31.95
CA ALA A 56 7.54 -8.98 31.17
C ALA A 56 6.05 -9.03 31.52
N LEU A 57 5.51 -10.23 31.83
CA LEU A 57 4.14 -10.39 32.30
C LEU A 57 3.93 -9.78 33.69
N MET A 58 4.86 -10.02 34.63
CA MET A 58 4.80 -9.38 35.95
C MET A 58 4.87 -7.85 35.85
N GLN A 59 5.72 -7.34 34.96
CA GLN A 59 5.81 -5.90 34.74
C GLN A 59 4.55 -5.34 34.04
N SER A 60 3.98 -6.08 33.10
CA SER A 60 2.74 -5.67 32.44
C SER A 60 1.56 -5.62 33.42
N LEU A 61 1.43 -6.57 34.31
CA LEU A 61 0.41 -6.56 35.37
C LEU A 61 0.51 -5.30 36.26
N ARG A 62 1.74 -4.92 36.63
CA ARG A 62 1.96 -3.72 37.46
C ARG A 62 1.68 -2.41 36.74
N LYS A 63 1.87 -2.38 35.40
CA LYS A 63 1.84 -1.15 34.61
C LYS A 63 0.64 -1.01 33.69
N ILE A 64 -0.25 -2.01 33.59
CA ILE A 64 -1.38 -1.96 32.67
C ILE A 64 -2.34 -0.80 33.00
N GLY A 65 -2.46 -0.41 34.28
CA GLY A 65 -3.25 0.75 34.71
C GLY A 65 -2.77 2.08 34.13
N SER A 66 -1.50 2.19 33.74
CA SER A 66 -0.92 3.40 33.13
C SER A 66 -1.01 3.44 31.61
N LEU A 67 -1.59 2.44 30.98
CA LEU A 67 -1.78 2.40 29.52
C LEU A 67 -2.96 3.29 29.12
N GLU A 68 -2.69 4.47 28.57
CA GLU A 68 -3.73 5.45 28.22
C GLU A 68 -4.66 4.99 27.09
N GLN A 69 -4.13 4.25 26.11
CA GLN A 69 -4.85 3.83 24.91
C GLN A 69 -4.90 2.30 24.81
N PRO A 70 -6.07 1.65 25.06
CA PRO A 70 -6.21 0.20 25.01
C PRO A 70 -5.78 -0.45 23.69
N ASP A 71 -6.00 0.24 22.57
CA ASP A 71 -5.64 -0.24 21.23
C ASP A 71 -4.13 -0.38 21.06
N LYS A 72 -3.33 0.31 21.86
CA LYS A 72 -1.87 0.21 21.87
C LYS A 72 -1.32 -0.88 22.79
N PHE A 73 -2.18 -1.75 23.34
CA PHE A 73 -1.76 -2.81 24.23
C PHE A 73 -0.69 -3.74 23.62
N VAL A 74 -0.87 -4.20 22.40
CA VAL A 74 0.07 -5.13 21.75
C VAL A 74 1.45 -4.48 21.46
N PRO A 75 1.54 -3.28 20.87
CA PRO A 75 2.80 -2.56 20.75
C PRO A 75 3.49 -2.29 22.08
N TRP A 76 2.73 -1.91 23.09
CA TRP A 76 3.24 -1.66 24.44
C TRP A 76 3.77 -2.95 25.09
N LEU A 77 3.05 -4.06 24.99
CA LEU A 77 3.48 -5.38 25.47
C LEU A 77 4.76 -5.85 24.79
N ARG A 78 4.87 -5.65 23.48
CA ARG A 78 6.09 -5.96 22.71
C ARG A 78 7.28 -5.16 23.21
N THR A 79 7.08 -3.88 23.54
CA THR A 79 8.12 -3.02 24.10
C THR A 79 8.58 -3.52 25.47
N LEU A 80 7.66 -3.97 26.32
CA LEU A 80 8.02 -4.57 27.62
C LEU A 80 8.87 -5.83 27.46
N VAL A 81 8.46 -6.76 26.59
CA VAL A 81 9.22 -7.99 26.33
C VAL A 81 10.62 -7.67 25.81
N ARG A 82 10.73 -6.74 24.86
CA ARG A 82 12.02 -6.33 24.31
C ARG A 82 12.93 -5.71 25.37
N ASN A 83 12.39 -4.84 26.21
CA ASN A 83 13.15 -4.18 27.27
C ASN A 83 13.65 -5.18 28.31
N GLN A 84 12.83 -6.17 28.67
CA GLN A 84 13.23 -7.23 29.59
C GLN A 84 14.31 -8.15 28.97
N ALA A 85 14.18 -8.46 27.68
CA ALA A 85 15.19 -9.24 26.96
C ALA A 85 16.56 -8.51 26.97
N LEU A 86 16.56 -7.20 26.68
CA LEU A 86 17.77 -6.38 26.73
C LEU A 86 18.35 -6.25 28.14
N MET A 87 17.51 -6.12 29.19
CA MET A 87 17.97 -6.11 30.58
C MET A 87 18.57 -7.46 31.03
N SER A 88 17.99 -8.57 30.58
CA SER A 88 18.49 -9.91 30.87
C SER A 88 19.89 -10.12 30.28
N ILE A 89 20.11 -9.70 29.03
CA ILE A 89 21.41 -9.72 28.37
C ILE A 89 22.44 -8.88 29.16
N ARG A 90 22.07 -7.65 29.57
CA ARG A 90 22.92 -6.76 30.38
C ARG A 90 23.32 -7.37 31.73
N ARG A 91 22.37 -8.01 32.43
CA ARG A 91 22.67 -8.69 33.70
C ARG A 91 23.63 -9.86 33.54
N SER A 92 23.50 -10.56 32.43
CA SER A 92 24.40 -11.67 32.07
C SER A 92 25.81 -11.19 31.73
N SER A 93 25.94 -10.08 30.98
CA SER A 93 27.22 -9.41 30.63
C SER A 93 27.93 -8.85 31.88
N ASN A 94 27.25 -8.10 32.74
CA ASN A 94 27.81 -7.57 33.97
C ASN A 94 28.27 -8.66 34.97
N ARG A 95 27.60 -9.82 35.00
CA ARG A 95 28.03 -10.95 35.83
C ARG A 95 29.28 -11.62 35.30
N ARG A 96 29.56 -11.55 33.98
CA ARG A 96 30.79 -12.02 33.36
C ARG A 96 31.94 -11.03 33.50
N GLU A 97 31.67 -9.71 33.42
CA GLU A 97 32.68 -8.67 33.65
C GLU A 97 33.21 -8.69 35.09
N LEU A 98 32.37 -8.99 36.10
CA LEU A 98 32.78 -9.18 37.49
C LEU A 98 33.60 -10.47 37.69
N ALA A 99 33.51 -11.43 36.76
CA ALA A 99 34.29 -12.70 36.83
C ALA A 99 35.61 -12.62 36.06
N LEU A 100 35.82 -11.64 35.21
CA LEU A 100 37.04 -11.38 34.43
C LEU A 100 37.65 -10.07 34.88
N GLY A 101 38.28 -10.07 36.05
CA GLY A 101 39.01 -8.92 36.59
C GLY A 101 40.24 -8.58 35.76
N ALA A 102 40.37 -7.28 35.55
CA ALA A 102 41.58 -6.50 35.31
C ALA A 102 42.68 -7.14 34.43
N ASP A 103 42.93 -6.52 33.29
CA ASP A 103 44.21 -5.93 32.89
C ASP A 103 44.21 -5.56 31.41
N GLY A 104 44.73 -4.36 31.10
CA GLY A 104 45.37 -4.05 29.81
C GLY A 104 44.72 -3.00 28.90
N ASP A 105 45.28 -1.84 29.03
CA ASP A 105 45.50 -0.74 28.09
C ASP A 105 45.42 -1.07 26.60
N GLY A 106 44.77 -0.19 25.85
CA GLY A 106 45.02 -0.10 24.41
C GLY A 106 43.85 0.27 23.50
N SER A 107 43.81 1.55 23.12
CA SER A 107 43.34 2.12 21.85
C SER A 107 41.98 1.75 21.29
N GLY A 108 41.11 2.70 21.15
CA GLY A 108 39.99 2.99 20.19
C GLY A 108 39.16 1.87 19.53
N SER A 109 39.64 0.64 19.47
CA SER A 109 38.89 -0.52 18.94
C SER A 109 38.03 -1.22 20.00
N GLY A 110 38.42 -1.12 21.27
CA GLY A 110 37.71 -1.81 22.37
C GLY A 110 36.33 -1.25 22.69
N GLU A 111 36.10 0.05 22.46
CA GLU A 111 34.77 0.67 22.65
C GLU A 111 33.76 0.21 21.59
N TYR A 112 34.24 -0.07 20.39
CA TYR A 112 33.38 -0.60 19.29
C TYR A 112 32.99 -2.07 19.55
N GLU A 113 33.95 -2.88 19.98
CA GLU A 113 33.69 -4.27 20.37
C GLU A 113 32.79 -4.35 21.62
N ALA A 114 32.95 -3.43 22.59
CA ALA A 114 32.08 -3.35 23.75
C ALA A 114 30.64 -2.90 23.38
N ALA A 115 30.48 -1.96 22.43
CA ALA A 115 29.16 -1.55 21.95
C ALA A 115 28.46 -2.66 21.15
N LEU A 116 29.20 -3.44 20.37
CA LEU A 116 28.71 -4.62 19.67
C LEU A 116 28.42 -5.80 20.62
N ALA A 117 29.22 -5.98 21.65
CA ALA A 117 29.00 -6.93 22.72
C ALA A 117 27.76 -6.57 23.55
N LEU A 118 27.57 -5.28 23.85
CA LEU A 118 26.36 -4.72 24.49
C LEU A 118 25.11 -4.85 23.61
N ALA A 119 25.26 -4.85 22.29
CA ALA A 119 24.18 -5.12 21.33
C ALA A 119 23.86 -6.61 21.17
N GLY A 120 24.54 -7.50 21.87
CA GLY A 120 24.37 -8.96 21.75
C GLY A 120 25.03 -9.56 20.51
N GLY A 121 25.77 -8.75 19.73
CA GLY A 121 26.35 -9.18 18.45
C GLY A 121 27.55 -10.09 18.58
N THR A 122 28.50 -9.80 19.49
CA THR A 122 29.73 -10.59 19.65
C THR A 122 29.59 -11.73 20.66
N ALA A 123 28.82 -11.55 21.73
CA ALA A 123 28.51 -12.63 22.66
C ALA A 123 27.75 -13.78 21.98
N TRP A 124 26.91 -13.47 21.01
CA TRP A 124 26.23 -14.45 20.18
C TRP A 124 27.18 -15.18 19.22
N LEU A 125 28.17 -14.48 18.64
CA LEU A 125 29.19 -15.09 17.78
C LEU A 125 30.16 -16.03 18.56
N GLN A 126 30.41 -15.74 19.82
CA GLN A 126 31.31 -16.54 20.67
C GLN A 126 30.62 -17.75 21.31
N GLN A 127 29.29 -17.76 21.35
CA GLN A 127 28.51 -18.83 22.02
C GLN A 127 28.02 -19.93 21.05
N GLN A 128 28.38 -19.84 19.76
CA GLN A 128 28.02 -20.84 18.73
C GLN A 128 29.17 -21.82 18.46
N ASP A 129 29.61 -22.53 19.49
CA ASP A 129 30.34 -23.78 19.30
C ASP A 129 29.36 -24.86 18.84
N GLY A 130 29.17 -24.99 17.51
CA GLY A 130 28.50 -26.13 16.94
C GLY A 130 27.66 -25.98 15.67
N ASP A 131 27.16 -24.78 15.32
CA ASP A 131 26.39 -24.59 14.08
C ASP A 131 27.11 -23.69 13.07
N PRO A 132 27.74 -24.26 12.02
CA PRO A 132 28.44 -23.49 11.00
C PRO A 132 27.52 -22.51 10.23
N GLN A 133 26.22 -22.84 10.07
CA GLN A 133 25.26 -21.99 9.35
C GLN A 133 24.95 -20.74 10.17
N ALA A 134 24.68 -20.89 11.44
CA ALA A 134 24.39 -19.75 12.33
C ALA A 134 25.60 -18.80 12.46
N ALA A 135 26.83 -19.33 12.46
CA ALA A 135 28.07 -18.50 12.47
C ALA A 135 28.25 -17.71 11.16
N VAL A 136 27.83 -18.28 10.01
CA VAL A 136 27.85 -17.57 8.72
C VAL A 136 26.81 -16.46 8.69
N PHE A 137 25.56 -16.74 9.11
CA PHE A 137 24.49 -15.73 9.18
C PHE A 137 24.85 -14.59 10.13
N GLY A 138 25.46 -14.87 11.27
CA GLY A 138 25.90 -13.84 12.19
C GLY A 138 26.97 -12.90 11.62
N ARG A 139 27.96 -13.47 10.91
CA ARG A 139 28.98 -12.67 10.22
C ARG A 139 28.40 -11.83 9.10
N LEU A 140 27.42 -12.34 8.35
CA LEU A 140 26.73 -11.59 7.31
C LEU A 140 25.93 -10.43 7.91
N ALA A 141 25.16 -10.68 8.96
CA ALA A 141 24.39 -9.65 9.65
C ALA A 141 25.28 -8.55 10.25
N LEU A 142 26.44 -8.91 10.80
CA LEU A 142 27.44 -7.96 11.30
C LEU A 142 28.00 -7.08 10.17
N ARG A 143 28.38 -7.69 9.04
CA ARG A 143 28.87 -6.93 7.88
C ARG A 143 27.81 -5.99 7.34
N GLU A 144 26.57 -6.43 7.25
CA GLU A 144 25.45 -5.57 6.83
C GLU A 144 25.28 -4.39 7.79
N MET A 145 25.28 -4.63 9.09
CA MET A 145 25.18 -3.58 10.10
C MET A 145 26.35 -2.60 10.04
N GLN A 146 27.58 -3.08 9.88
CA GLN A 146 28.77 -2.24 9.71
C GLN A 146 28.67 -1.37 8.46
N SER A 147 28.20 -1.92 7.35
CA SER A 147 27.95 -1.19 6.11
C SER A 147 26.93 -0.08 6.31
N LEU A 148 25.84 -0.36 7.04
CA LEU A 148 24.80 0.61 7.33
C LEU A 148 25.28 1.73 8.26
N LEU A 149 26.08 1.42 9.27
CA LEU A 149 26.68 2.41 10.15
C LEU A 149 27.75 3.26 9.43
N ALA A 150 28.41 2.70 8.42
CA ALA A 150 29.41 3.43 7.62
C ALA A 150 28.83 4.60 6.82
N CYS A 151 27.51 4.59 6.52
CA CYS A 151 26.83 5.71 5.83
C CYS A 151 26.62 6.94 6.74
N LEU A 152 26.81 6.81 8.06
CA LEU A 152 26.61 7.87 9.03
C LEU A 152 27.91 8.65 9.28
N SER A 153 27.78 9.96 9.63
CA SER A 153 28.90 10.73 10.15
C SER A 153 29.36 10.13 11.48
N GLY A 154 30.64 10.35 11.88
CA GLY A 154 31.18 9.79 13.12
C GLY A 154 30.30 10.09 14.35
N ARG A 155 29.82 11.33 14.49
CA ARG A 155 28.94 11.73 15.59
C ARG A 155 27.56 11.08 15.51
N ASP A 156 26.93 11.09 14.32
CA ASP A 156 25.61 10.45 14.12
C ASP A 156 25.69 8.93 14.36
N ARG A 157 26.81 8.31 13.95
CA ARG A 157 27.10 6.90 14.19
C ARG A 157 27.13 6.59 15.68
N SER A 158 27.92 7.33 16.46
CA SER A 158 28.03 7.10 17.91
C SER A 158 26.69 7.31 18.62
N ILE A 159 25.87 8.29 18.21
CA ILE A 159 24.51 8.51 18.73
C ILE A 159 23.60 7.34 18.34
N ALA A 160 23.66 6.87 17.09
CA ALA A 160 22.86 5.74 16.61
C ALA A 160 23.27 4.44 17.33
N GLU A 161 24.55 4.18 17.52
CA GLU A 161 25.09 3.05 18.27
C GLU A 161 24.57 3.07 19.72
N ALA A 162 24.69 4.19 20.41
CA ALA A 162 24.25 4.33 21.78
C ALA A 162 22.73 4.17 21.94
N SER A 163 21.95 4.77 21.04
CA SER A 163 20.50 4.79 21.15
C SER A 163 19.80 3.57 20.56
N LEU A 164 20.21 3.15 19.34
CA LEU A 164 19.52 2.08 18.59
C LEU A 164 20.05 0.70 18.94
N PHE A 165 21.34 0.56 19.18
CA PHE A 165 22.01 -0.71 19.43
C PHE A 165 22.37 -0.88 20.90
N GLY A 166 22.91 0.13 21.56
CA GLY A 166 23.22 0.14 23.00
C GLY A 166 21.97 0.23 23.89
N GLY A 167 20.82 0.61 23.33
CA GLY A 167 19.55 0.72 24.05
C GLY A 167 19.60 1.70 25.22
N LEU A 168 20.52 2.69 25.20
CA LEU A 168 20.58 3.71 26.23
C LEU A 168 19.31 4.58 26.21
N PRO A 169 18.78 4.96 27.36
CA PRO A 169 17.70 5.93 27.45
C PRO A 169 18.11 7.24 26.75
N VAL A 170 17.16 7.87 26.04
CA VAL A 170 17.45 9.09 25.27
C VAL A 170 18.04 10.21 26.14
N ARG A 171 17.68 10.28 27.43
CA ARG A 171 18.26 11.24 28.39
C ARG A 171 19.75 11.00 28.63
N ASP A 172 20.15 9.74 28.78
CA ASP A 172 21.56 9.35 29.01
C ASP A 172 22.38 9.63 27.75
N VAL A 173 21.81 9.39 26.55
CA VAL A 173 22.43 9.76 25.29
C VAL A 173 22.58 11.29 25.18
N ALA A 174 21.55 12.05 25.55
CA ALA A 174 21.59 13.51 25.53
C ALA A 174 22.71 14.06 26.44
N GLU A 175 22.82 13.53 27.66
CA GLU A 175 23.88 13.90 28.63
C GLU A 175 25.26 13.52 28.09
N ARG A 176 25.44 12.28 27.63
CA ARG A 176 26.73 11.78 27.11
C ARG A 176 27.26 12.60 25.92
N PHE A 177 26.40 13.08 25.05
CA PHE A 177 26.78 13.82 23.85
C PHE A 177 26.61 15.34 23.98
N GLY A 178 26.22 15.85 25.14
CA GLY A 178 26.02 17.28 25.39
C GLY A 178 24.90 17.88 24.50
N MET A 179 23.80 17.17 24.35
CA MET A 179 22.69 17.52 23.45
C MET A 179 21.37 17.64 24.21
N THR A 180 20.42 18.37 23.63
CA THR A 180 19.04 18.31 24.13
C THR A 180 18.37 16.98 23.72
N VAL A 181 17.41 16.52 24.52
CA VAL A 181 16.61 15.31 24.21
C VAL A 181 15.96 15.39 22.81
N GLY A 182 15.44 16.57 22.43
CA GLY A 182 14.88 16.81 21.10
C GLY A 182 15.91 16.66 19.97
N ALA A 183 17.15 17.13 20.20
CA ALA A 183 18.24 17.00 19.24
C ALA A 183 18.66 15.52 19.06
N VAL A 184 18.65 14.72 20.13
CA VAL A 184 18.90 13.26 20.04
C VAL A 184 17.81 12.57 19.22
N TYR A 185 16.52 12.86 19.47
CA TYR A 185 15.44 12.29 18.65
C TYR A 185 15.60 12.63 17.17
N THR A 186 15.96 13.89 16.87
CA THR A 186 16.18 14.33 15.48
C THR A 186 17.39 13.60 14.85
N ALA A 187 18.51 13.47 15.57
CA ALA A 187 19.68 12.75 15.08
C ALA A 187 19.39 11.26 14.85
N VAL A 188 18.71 10.61 15.78
CA VAL A 188 18.30 9.19 15.65
C VAL A 188 17.34 9.00 14.48
N SER A 189 16.36 9.88 14.29
CA SER A 189 15.43 9.83 13.17
C SER A 189 16.15 9.95 11.83
N ARG A 190 17.03 10.94 11.68
CA ARG A 190 17.85 11.11 10.47
C ARG A 190 18.78 9.91 10.22
N SER A 191 19.39 9.37 11.27
CA SER A 191 20.25 8.18 11.16
C SER A 191 19.45 6.97 10.67
N ARG A 192 18.26 6.73 11.22
CA ARG A 192 17.36 5.66 10.74
C ARG A 192 17.01 5.82 9.27
N GLN A 193 16.69 7.04 8.84
CA GLN A 193 16.35 7.31 7.44
C GLN A 193 17.54 7.03 6.52
N LYS A 194 18.74 7.53 6.85
CA LYS A 194 19.97 7.25 6.08
C LYS A 194 20.30 5.76 6.01
N MET A 195 20.20 5.04 7.13
CA MET A 195 20.43 3.60 7.18
C MET A 195 19.39 2.83 6.34
N THR A 196 18.13 3.24 6.37
CA THR A 196 17.10 2.66 5.51
C THR A 196 17.41 2.90 4.03
N GLU A 197 17.82 4.10 3.66
CA GLU A 197 18.24 4.41 2.28
C GLU A 197 19.43 3.56 1.85
N ALA A 198 20.47 3.49 2.69
CA ALA A 198 21.66 2.68 2.42
C ALA A 198 21.31 1.19 2.26
N ARG A 199 20.36 0.68 3.04
CA ARG A 199 19.89 -0.70 2.94
C ARG A 199 19.25 -1.01 1.60
N PHE A 200 18.43 -0.09 1.09
CA PHE A 200 17.86 -0.22 -0.25
C PHE A 200 18.91 -0.10 -1.35
N GLU A 201 19.86 0.83 -1.23
CA GLU A 201 20.96 0.99 -2.19
C GLU A 201 21.88 -0.25 -2.23
N ASN A 202 22.20 -0.84 -1.08
CA ASN A 202 23.00 -2.07 -1.01
C ASN A 202 22.29 -3.25 -1.70
N GLU A 203 20.99 -3.42 -1.47
CA GLU A 203 20.21 -4.48 -2.13
C GLU A 203 20.19 -4.30 -3.64
N ILE A 204 19.98 -3.06 -4.11
CA ILE A 204 20.05 -2.71 -5.54
C ILE A 204 21.44 -3.02 -6.10
N GLU A 205 22.51 -2.70 -5.38
CA GLU A 205 23.87 -3.01 -5.84
C GLU A 205 24.07 -4.51 -6.04
N HIS A 206 23.70 -5.31 -5.06
CA HIS A 206 23.78 -6.77 -5.15
C HIS A 206 22.95 -7.30 -6.32
N TYR A 207 21.74 -6.79 -6.51
CA TYR A 207 20.87 -7.16 -7.61
C TYR A 207 21.52 -6.77 -8.97
N MET A 208 22.06 -5.55 -9.09
CA MET A 208 22.72 -5.07 -10.30
C MET A 208 23.98 -5.86 -10.65
N GLU A 209 24.76 -6.28 -9.66
CA GLU A 209 25.92 -7.17 -9.88
C GLU A 209 25.49 -8.53 -10.44
N ALA A 210 24.46 -9.14 -9.82
CA ALA A 210 23.91 -10.41 -10.29
C ALA A 210 23.39 -10.29 -11.74
N ARG A 211 22.72 -9.19 -12.06
CA ARG A 211 22.20 -8.89 -13.38
C ARG A 211 23.32 -8.71 -14.42
N ARG A 212 24.39 -7.98 -14.08
CA ARG A 212 25.59 -7.80 -14.92
C ARG A 212 26.26 -9.14 -15.22
N ARG A 213 26.40 -10.01 -14.20
CA ARG A 213 26.97 -11.37 -14.37
C ARG A 213 26.14 -12.24 -15.32
N ARG A 214 24.82 -12.02 -15.39
CA ARG A 214 23.91 -12.70 -16.33
C ARG A 214 23.95 -12.12 -17.76
N GLY A 215 24.75 -11.10 -18.02
CA GLY A 215 24.88 -10.46 -19.34
C GLY A 215 23.60 -9.74 -19.82
N LYS A 216 22.75 -9.29 -18.89
CA LYS A 216 21.51 -8.59 -19.22
C LYS A 216 21.77 -7.19 -19.80
N PRO A 217 20.88 -6.66 -20.67
CA PRO A 217 21.01 -5.32 -21.24
C PRO A 217 21.13 -4.25 -20.15
N ALA A 218 22.08 -3.32 -20.32
CA ALA A 218 22.32 -2.26 -19.33
C ALA A 218 21.31 -1.10 -19.42
N ALA A 219 20.58 -0.95 -20.52
CA ALA A 219 19.56 0.05 -20.70
C ALA A 219 18.54 -0.36 -21.76
N LYS A 220 17.31 0.03 -21.57
CA LYS A 220 16.22 -0.14 -22.56
C LYS A 220 15.15 0.94 -22.32
N ARG A 221 14.49 1.35 -23.39
CA ARG A 221 13.30 2.19 -23.36
C ARG A 221 12.24 1.61 -24.29
N CYS A 222 11.00 1.61 -23.83
CA CYS A 222 9.86 1.18 -24.63
C CYS A 222 9.50 2.26 -25.66
N GLU A 223 9.41 1.90 -26.93
CA GLU A 223 9.18 2.87 -28.03
C GLU A 223 7.78 3.50 -27.99
N ARG A 224 6.79 2.81 -27.41
CA ARG A 224 5.36 3.14 -27.52
C ARG A 224 4.76 3.92 -26.35
N ALA A 225 5.51 4.23 -25.32
CA ALA A 225 5.03 4.98 -24.16
C ALA A 225 4.59 6.44 -24.46
N ARG A 226 4.80 6.91 -25.69
CA ARG A 226 4.37 8.25 -26.13
C ARG A 226 2.85 8.46 -26.15
N TYR A 227 2.06 7.39 -25.99
CA TYR A 227 0.59 7.46 -26.06
C TYR A 227 -0.10 7.90 -24.76
N TYR A 228 0.63 8.01 -23.64
CA TYR A 228 0.02 8.33 -22.36
C TYR A 228 -0.70 9.68 -22.36
N THR A 229 -0.10 10.71 -22.92
CA THR A 229 -0.69 12.04 -23.02
C THR A 229 -1.83 12.15 -24.05
N SER A 230 -2.00 11.14 -24.89
CA SER A 230 -3.01 11.16 -25.97
C SER A 230 -4.38 10.66 -25.54
N PHE A 231 -4.51 9.99 -24.37
CA PHE A 231 -5.80 9.47 -23.94
C PHE A 231 -6.75 10.51 -23.33
N GLY A 232 -6.23 11.64 -22.84
CA GLY A 232 -7.05 12.70 -22.26
C GLY A 232 -7.99 12.24 -21.14
N ALA A 233 -7.63 11.13 -20.47
CA ALA A 233 -8.46 10.46 -19.49
C ALA A 233 -8.10 10.92 -18.07
N TYR A 234 -9.11 11.11 -17.25
CA TYR A 234 -8.93 11.44 -15.83
C TYR A 234 -8.61 10.18 -15.01
N ASN A 235 -9.03 8.98 -15.47
CA ASN A 235 -8.68 7.72 -14.80
C ASN A 235 -7.30 7.25 -15.25
N THR A 236 -6.26 7.64 -14.52
CA THR A 236 -4.87 7.36 -14.84
C THR A 236 -4.50 5.88 -14.72
N MET A 237 -5.14 5.11 -13.84
CA MET A 237 -4.95 3.66 -13.77
C MET A 237 -5.42 2.96 -15.05
N ALA A 238 -6.61 3.28 -15.54
CA ALA A 238 -7.13 2.67 -16.76
C ALA A 238 -6.33 3.10 -17.99
N SER A 239 -5.90 4.37 -18.05
CA SER A 239 -5.07 4.89 -19.15
C SER A 239 -3.71 4.18 -19.23
N THR A 240 -3.01 4.04 -18.11
CA THR A 240 -1.73 3.34 -18.04
C THR A 240 -1.88 1.87 -18.39
N MET A 241 -2.96 1.22 -17.94
CA MET A 241 -3.27 -0.16 -18.30
C MET A 241 -3.51 -0.33 -19.81
N ALA A 242 -4.24 0.59 -20.45
CA ALA A 242 -4.48 0.55 -21.89
C ALA A 242 -3.18 0.66 -22.70
N VAL A 243 -2.27 1.57 -22.31
CA VAL A 243 -0.94 1.70 -22.93
C VAL A 243 -0.11 0.42 -22.77
N THR A 244 -0.10 -0.15 -21.57
CA THR A 244 0.63 -1.38 -21.26
C THR A 244 0.08 -2.56 -22.09
N LEU A 245 -1.24 -2.68 -22.23
CA LEU A 245 -1.91 -3.68 -23.08
C LEU A 245 -1.56 -3.53 -24.56
N ALA A 246 -1.58 -2.30 -25.07
CA ALA A 246 -1.22 -2.03 -26.45
C ALA A 246 0.23 -2.44 -26.76
N ALA A 247 1.16 -2.15 -25.82
CA ALA A 247 2.56 -2.59 -25.89
C ALA A 247 2.70 -4.12 -25.78
N ALA A 248 1.83 -4.78 -25.00
CA ALA A 248 1.77 -6.25 -24.90
C ALA A 248 1.09 -6.92 -26.12
N GLY A 249 0.76 -6.16 -27.17
CA GLY A 249 0.19 -6.66 -28.42
C GLY A 249 -1.35 -6.71 -28.46
N ALA A 250 -2.05 -6.17 -27.47
CA ALA A 250 -3.52 -6.05 -27.47
C ALA A 250 -3.96 -4.73 -28.16
N LYS A 251 -3.67 -4.60 -29.44
CA LYS A 251 -3.90 -3.36 -30.20
C LYS A 251 -5.38 -2.97 -30.32
N GLU A 252 -6.30 -3.92 -30.17
CA GLU A 252 -7.74 -3.74 -30.33
C GLU A 252 -8.46 -3.36 -29.05
N VAL A 253 -7.80 -3.49 -27.88
CA VAL A 253 -8.42 -3.16 -26.59
C VAL A 253 -8.49 -1.65 -26.42
N SER A 254 -9.70 -1.13 -26.41
CA SER A 254 -9.98 0.29 -26.22
C SER A 254 -9.91 0.69 -24.73
N LEU A 255 -9.73 2.00 -24.45
CA LEU A 255 -9.85 2.52 -23.09
C LEU A 255 -11.21 2.20 -22.47
N THR A 256 -12.29 2.21 -23.26
CA THR A 256 -13.65 1.84 -22.80
C THR A 256 -13.69 0.41 -22.27
N GLU A 257 -13.06 -0.52 -22.96
CA GLU A 257 -12.99 -1.92 -22.51
C GLU A 257 -12.14 -2.06 -21.24
N VAL A 258 -11.03 -1.31 -21.13
CA VAL A 258 -10.21 -1.30 -19.91
C VAL A 258 -10.99 -0.72 -18.74
N MET A 259 -11.68 0.40 -18.93
CA MET A 259 -12.54 1.04 -17.92
C MET A 259 -13.65 0.09 -17.43
N ALA A 260 -14.24 -0.67 -18.36
CA ALA A 260 -15.26 -1.67 -18.00
C ALA A 260 -14.62 -2.88 -17.29
N ALA A 261 -13.56 -3.45 -17.84
CA ALA A 261 -12.90 -4.63 -17.27
C ALA A 261 -12.37 -4.41 -15.85
N THR A 262 -11.87 -3.21 -15.55
CA THR A 262 -11.44 -2.81 -14.21
C THR A 262 -12.59 -2.37 -13.30
N GLY A 263 -13.81 -2.20 -13.86
CA GLY A 263 -14.99 -1.69 -13.15
C GLY A 263 -15.00 -0.17 -12.99
N HIS A 264 -13.98 0.56 -13.44
CA HIS A 264 -13.94 2.03 -13.31
C HIS A 264 -15.07 2.73 -14.05
N ALA A 265 -15.56 2.17 -15.18
CA ALA A 265 -16.69 2.73 -15.90
C ALA A 265 -17.96 2.83 -15.04
N PHE A 266 -18.12 1.96 -14.07
CA PHE A 266 -19.30 1.84 -13.21
C PHE A 266 -19.06 2.29 -11.77
N ARG A 267 -17.82 2.67 -11.44
CA ARG A 267 -17.44 3.08 -10.08
C ARG A 267 -17.85 4.51 -9.81
N ILE A 268 -18.42 4.75 -8.64
CA ILE A 268 -18.47 6.07 -8.00
C ILE A 268 -17.92 5.96 -6.60
N GLN A 269 -17.04 6.87 -6.28
CA GLN A 269 -16.36 6.90 -5.02
C GLN A 269 -15.89 8.30 -4.68
N THR A 270 -15.91 8.66 -3.41
CA THR A 270 -15.47 9.96 -2.94
C THR A 270 -14.90 9.90 -1.53
N ALA A 271 -14.11 10.90 -1.16
CA ALA A 271 -13.77 11.19 0.23
C ALA A 271 -14.90 12.00 0.89
N PRO A 272 -14.99 12.01 2.23
CA PRO A 272 -16.02 12.77 2.96
C PRO A 272 -16.01 14.28 2.68
N ASP A 273 -14.84 14.82 2.33
CA ASP A 273 -14.59 16.23 2.04
C ASP A 273 -14.59 16.56 0.52
N LEU A 274 -14.94 15.60 -0.32
CA LEU A 274 -14.83 15.69 -1.80
C LEU A 274 -13.40 16.03 -2.30
N GLY A 275 -12.36 15.74 -1.52
CA GLY A 275 -10.97 16.00 -1.87
C GLY A 275 -10.50 15.24 -3.11
N VAL A 276 -9.38 15.66 -3.71
CA VAL A 276 -8.81 15.09 -4.95
C VAL A 276 -8.45 13.60 -4.83
N SER A 277 -8.20 13.10 -3.62
CA SER A 277 -7.88 11.69 -3.36
C SER A 277 -9.11 10.76 -3.40
N GLY A 278 -10.32 11.31 -3.33
CA GLY A 278 -11.57 10.55 -3.27
C GLY A 278 -11.69 9.44 -4.31
N PRO A 279 -11.46 9.70 -5.60
CA PRO A 279 -11.55 8.70 -6.65
C PRO A 279 -10.56 7.53 -6.54
N TYR A 280 -9.51 7.64 -5.73
CA TYR A 280 -8.46 6.62 -5.55
C TYR A 280 -8.63 5.74 -4.32
N GLY A 281 -9.58 6.04 -3.44
CA GLY A 281 -9.82 5.35 -2.18
C GLY A 281 -10.43 3.95 -2.34
N TYR A 282 -9.89 3.08 -3.20
CA TYR A 282 -10.32 1.71 -3.43
C TYR A 282 -9.14 0.73 -3.43
N ASN A 283 -9.41 -0.57 -3.41
CA ASN A 283 -8.37 -1.59 -3.48
C ASN A 283 -7.77 -1.68 -4.89
N TRP A 284 -6.62 -1.04 -5.10
CA TRP A 284 -5.93 -0.98 -6.40
C TRP A 284 -5.54 -2.36 -6.91
N ALA A 285 -4.95 -3.18 -6.04
CA ALA A 285 -4.49 -4.51 -6.43
C ALA A 285 -5.66 -5.42 -6.86
N ALA A 286 -6.76 -5.42 -6.11
CA ALA A 286 -7.94 -6.20 -6.45
C ALA A 286 -8.59 -5.70 -7.76
N THR A 287 -8.70 -4.39 -7.93
CA THR A 287 -9.28 -3.75 -9.12
C THR A 287 -8.46 -4.09 -10.37
N LEU A 288 -7.14 -3.94 -10.30
CA LEU A 288 -6.27 -4.23 -11.43
C LEU A 288 -6.21 -5.73 -11.75
N ARG A 289 -6.17 -6.59 -10.71
CA ARG A 289 -6.22 -8.05 -10.86
C ARG A 289 -7.48 -8.50 -11.58
N ALA A 290 -8.64 -7.94 -11.21
CA ALA A 290 -9.90 -8.21 -11.90
C ALA A 290 -9.85 -7.73 -13.37
N GLY A 291 -9.32 -6.53 -13.62
CA GLY A 291 -9.15 -5.99 -14.97
C GLY A 291 -8.25 -6.85 -15.85
N TRP A 292 -7.04 -7.19 -15.38
CA TRP A 292 -6.12 -8.08 -16.09
C TRP A 292 -6.77 -9.42 -16.43
N ARG A 293 -7.39 -10.06 -15.43
CA ARG A 293 -8.07 -11.35 -15.60
C ARG A 293 -9.19 -11.29 -16.63
N ARG A 294 -10.07 -10.29 -16.57
CA ARG A 294 -11.18 -10.13 -17.51
C ARG A 294 -10.72 -9.89 -18.95
N LEU A 295 -9.54 -9.29 -19.11
CA LEU A 295 -8.93 -9.06 -20.42
C LEU A 295 -8.03 -10.24 -20.88
N GLY A 296 -7.95 -11.33 -20.11
CA GLY A 296 -7.20 -12.54 -20.46
C GLY A 296 -5.70 -12.43 -20.21
N TYR A 297 -5.29 -11.64 -19.21
CA TYR A 297 -3.89 -11.48 -18.83
C TYR A 297 -3.61 -11.95 -17.42
N VAL A 298 -2.50 -12.66 -17.26
CA VAL A 298 -1.82 -12.85 -15.98
C VAL A 298 -0.94 -11.64 -15.74
N ALA A 299 -0.97 -11.09 -14.53
CA ALA A 299 -0.13 -9.96 -14.18
C ALA A 299 0.45 -10.12 -12.77
N VAL A 300 1.64 -9.60 -12.58
CA VAL A 300 2.25 -9.42 -11.27
C VAL A 300 1.84 -8.05 -10.74
N ILE A 301 1.50 -8.01 -9.46
CA ILE A 301 1.11 -6.81 -8.73
C ILE A 301 1.84 -6.81 -7.40
N TYR A 302 2.56 -5.76 -7.11
CA TYR A 302 3.19 -5.50 -5.83
C TYR A 302 2.57 -4.25 -5.19
N GLY A 303 2.24 -4.33 -3.91
CA GLY A 303 1.68 -3.24 -3.14
C GLY A 303 0.21 -2.94 -3.42
N GLY A 304 -0.27 -1.82 -2.85
CA GLY A 304 -1.67 -1.39 -2.88
C GLY A 304 -1.88 -0.04 -2.24
N ALA A 305 -3.12 0.46 -2.26
CA ALA A 305 -3.50 1.66 -1.54
C ALA A 305 -3.23 1.51 -0.04
N GLY A 306 -2.56 2.49 0.55
CA GLY A 306 -2.15 2.47 1.96
C GLY A 306 -0.95 1.56 2.27
N GLU A 307 -0.41 0.84 1.30
CA GLU A 307 0.75 -0.02 1.49
C GLU A 307 2.06 0.74 1.24
N ARG A 308 3.08 0.44 2.05
CA ARG A 308 4.43 0.98 1.89
C ARG A 308 5.41 -0.15 1.67
N ILE A 309 6.43 0.10 0.88
CA ILE A 309 7.51 -0.88 0.71
C ILE A 309 8.29 -0.98 2.03
N GLY A 310 8.25 -2.17 2.63
CA GLY A 310 8.84 -2.42 3.95
C GLY A 310 10.26 -2.97 3.91
N GLN A 311 10.56 -3.76 2.88
CA GLN A 311 11.82 -4.49 2.78
C GLN A 311 12.50 -4.28 1.44
N PRO A 312 13.84 -4.15 1.40
CA PRO A 312 14.58 -4.04 0.16
C PRO A 312 14.41 -5.21 -0.81
N CYS A 313 14.25 -6.42 -0.28
CA CYS A 313 14.01 -7.61 -1.10
C CYS A 313 12.70 -7.55 -1.90
N ASP A 314 11.68 -6.84 -1.40
CA ASP A 314 10.42 -6.62 -2.14
C ASP A 314 10.67 -5.77 -3.39
N LEU A 315 11.55 -4.75 -3.25
CA LEU A 315 11.97 -3.93 -4.39
C LEU A 315 12.79 -4.77 -5.39
N ALA A 316 13.73 -5.57 -4.93
CA ALA A 316 14.55 -6.42 -5.79
C ALA A 316 13.68 -7.44 -6.56
N ALA A 317 12.70 -8.06 -5.89
CA ALA A 317 11.75 -8.97 -6.53
C ALA A 317 10.89 -8.27 -7.59
N ALA A 318 10.42 -7.05 -7.31
CA ALA A 318 9.70 -6.26 -8.29
C ALA A 318 10.60 -5.86 -9.46
N MET A 319 11.85 -5.45 -9.20
CA MET A 319 12.82 -5.08 -10.23
C MET A 319 13.09 -6.22 -11.21
N ASP A 320 13.15 -7.47 -10.73
CA ASP A 320 13.41 -8.63 -11.61
C ASP A 320 12.31 -8.75 -12.67
N VAL A 321 11.05 -8.69 -12.27
CA VAL A 321 9.90 -8.75 -13.18
C VAL A 321 9.81 -7.50 -14.07
N LEU A 322 9.97 -6.30 -13.49
CA LEU A 322 9.87 -5.04 -14.22
C LEU A 322 10.92 -4.96 -15.33
N LEU A 323 12.19 -5.27 -15.02
CA LEU A 323 13.28 -5.21 -15.99
C LEU A 323 13.10 -6.23 -17.12
N GLU A 324 12.65 -7.46 -16.80
CA GLU A 324 12.34 -8.48 -17.82
C GLU A 324 11.25 -8.00 -18.80
N ARG A 325 10.19 -7.37 -18.26
CA ARG A 325 9.08 -6.87 -19.11
C ARG A 325 9.49 -5.66 -19.93
N LEU A 326 10.28 -4.75 -19.36
CA LEU A 326 10.85 -3.60 -20.07
C LEU A 326 11.83 -4.04 -21.16
N GLU A 327 12.64 -5.08 -20.94
CA GLU A 327 13.47 -5.71 -21.98
C GLU A 327 12.63 -6.21 -23.16
N SER A 328 11.43 -6.70 -22.87
CA SER A 328 10.46 -7.14 -23.88
C SER A 328 9.68 -5.99 -24.53
N GLY A 329 9.94 -4.73 -24.14
CA GLY A 329 9.26 -3.54 -24.67
C GLY A 329 7.88 -3.28 -24.06
N ILE A 330 7.56 -3.90 -22.92
CA ILE A 330 6.27 -3.74 -22.23
C ILE A 330 6.49 -2.84 -21.01
N PRO A 331 5.90 -1.62 -20.98
CA PRO A 331 5.98 -0.73 -19.83
C PRO A 331 5.15 -1.27 -18.67
N ALA A 332 5.54 -0.90 -17.44
CA ALA A 332 4.81 -1.25 -16.24
C ALA A 332 4.02 -0.06 -15.69
N ILE A 333 2.94 -0.35 -14.97
CA ILE A 333 2.15 0.63 -14.23
C ILE A 333 2.83 0.86 -12.88
N GLY A 334 2.96 2.10 -12.44
CA GLY A 334 3.42 2.46 -11.11
C GLY A 334 2.63 3.62 -10.53
N TRP A 335 2.62 3.74 -9.22
CA TRP A 335 1.99 4.84 -8.50
C TRP A 335 3.04 5.83 -8.01
N SER A 336 2.71 7.13 -7.98
CA SER A 336 3.55 8.19 -7.42
C SER A 336 4.99 8.20 -7.99
N LEU A 337 5.09 8.24 -9.32
CA LEU A 337 6.39 8.24 -10.01
C LEU A 337 7.02 9.65 -10.08
N ASN A 338 6.22 10.70 -10.22
CA ASN A 338 6.56 12.12 -10.15
C ASN A 338 5.52 12.91 -9.36
N ASN A 339 4.24 12.59 -9.55
CA ASN A 339 3.11 13.12 -8.81
C ASN A 339 2.28 11.96 -8.25
N THR A 340 1.29 12.26 -7.40
CA THR A 340 0.43 11.27 -6.73
C THR A 340 -0.67 10.75 -7.68
N GLU A 341 -0.24 10.16 -8.79
CA GLU A 341 -1.07 9.59 -9.86
C GLU A 341 -0.45 8.27 -10.35
N PHE A 342 -1.25 7.46 -11.09
CA PHE A 342 -0.70 6.33 -11.81
C PHE A 342 0.09 6.80 -13.04
N GLY A 343 1.24 6.20 -13.24
CA GLY A 343 2.14 6.47 -14.33
C GLY A 343 2.73 5.21 -14.92
N LEU A 344 3.61 5.38 -15.90
CA LEU A 344 4.30 4.30 -16.58
C LEU A 344 5.79 4.30 -16.24
N ILE A 345 6.31 3.14 -15.91
CA ILE A 345 7.73 2.84 -15.93
C ILE A 345 8.00 2.32 -17.35
N GLU A 346 8.66 3.13 -18.18
CA GLU A 346 8.82 2.87 -19.62
C GLU A 346 10.25 2.54 -20.03
N GLY A 347 11.20 2.53 -19.08
CA GLY A 347 12.57 2.19 -19.39
C GLY A 347 13.46 2.18 -18.15
N PHE A 348 14.71 1.78 -18.37
CA PHE A 348 15.72 1.68 -17.34
C PHE A 348 17.12 1.99 -17.87
N ASP A 349 18.02 2.39 -16.97
CA ASP A 349 19.45 2.58 -17.19
C ASP A 349 20.20 2.06 -15.96
N ASP A 350 20.76 0.84 -16.06
CA ASP A 350 21.47 0.15 -14.97
C ASP A 350 22.78 0.85 -14.58
N ARG A 351 23.41 1.58 -15.54
CA ARG A 351 24.65 2.33 -15.26
C ARG A 351 24.39 3.52 -14.35
N LYS A 352 23.20 4.14 -14.50
CA LYS A 352 22.74 5.29 -13.70
C LYS A 352 21.83 4.89 -12.55
N ARG A 353 21.41 3.61 -12.48
CA ARG A 353 20.44 3.08 -11.53
C ARG A 353 19.14 3.89 -11.53
N GLN A 354 18.60 4.11 -12.74
CA GLN A 354 17.44 4.97 -12.95
C GLN A 354 16.38 4.32 -13.84
N TRP A 355 15.14 4.44 -13.41
CA TRP A 355 13.97 4.26 -14.26
C TRP A 355 13.76 5.47 -15.17
N THR A 356 13.17 5.24 -16.33
CA THR A 356 12.52 6.28 -17.12
C THR A 356 11.02 6.17 -16.88
N VAL A 357 10.41 7.22 -16.39
CA VAL A 357 9.00 7.24 -15.99
C VAL A 357 8.23 8.36 -16.67
N THR A 358 6.93 8.14 -16.86
CA THR A 358 6.00 9.10 -17.46
C THR A 358 4.69 9.07 -16.69
N ASP A 359 4.19 10.23 -16.29
CA ASP A 359 2.88 10.42 -15.68
C ASP A 359 2.21 11.71 -16.17
N THR A 360 1.12 12.13 -15.54
CA THR A 360 0.37 13.34 -15.95
C THR A 360 1.18 14.62 -15.79
N ALA A 361 2.16 14.67 -14.88
CA ALA A 361 2.98 15.85 -14.65
C ALA A 361 4.15 15.96 -15.63
N ALA A 362 4.76 14.84 -16.04
CA ALA A 362 5.92 14.88 -16.92
C ALA A 362 6.18 13.54 -17.64
N ALA A 363 6.72 13.64 -18.85
CA ALA A 363 7.12 12.50 -19.66
C ALA A 363 8.64 12.29 -19.65
N GLY A 364 9.07 11.04 -19.56
CA GLY A 364 10.48 10.64 -19.69
C GLY A 364 11.38 11.11 -18.56
N LYS A 365 10.84 11.38 -17.38
CA LYS A 365 11.60 11.74 -16.18
C LYS A 365 12.45 10.58 -15.69
N ARG A 366 13.48 10.92 -14.93
CA ARG A 366 14.39 9.96 -14.30
C ARG A 366 14.03 9.79 -12.83
N LEU A 367 13.82 8.56 -12.41
CA LEU A 367 13.57 8.17 -11.03
C LEU A 367 14.66 7.18 -10.60
N SER A 368 15.33 7.40 -9.46
CA SER A 368 16.27 6.41 -8.91
C SER A 368 15.57 5.09 -8.62
N TYR A 369 16.26 3.96 -8.83
CA TYR A 369 15.74 2.64 -8.48
C TYR A 369 15.30 2.56 -7.01
N ALA A 370 16.10 3.11 -6.10
CA ALA A 370 15.82 3.12 -4.67
C ALA A 370 14.62 4.00 -4.27
N LYS A 371 14.17 4.89 -5.15
CA LYS A 371 13.04 5.79 -4.87
C LYS A 371 11.69 5.28 -5.41
N LEU A 372 11.66 4.15 -6.11
CA LEU A 372 10.41 3.55 -6.55
C LEU A 372 9.55 3.14 -5.34
N GLY A 373 8.33 3.71 -5.23
CA GLY A 373 7.45 3.55 -4.07
C GLY A 373 7.94 4.24 -2.79
N ARG A 374 8.95 5.12 -2.90
CA ARG A 374 9.59 5.82 -1.77
C ARG A 374 9.95 7.27 -2.10
N LEU A 375 9.23 7.87 -3.04
CA LEU A 375 9.53 9.25 -3.49
C LEU A 375 9.33 10.28 -2.37
N HIS A 376 8.32 10.07 -1.52
CA HIS A 376 7.96 10.87 -0.35
C HIS A 376 7.81 9.96 0.87
N ASP A 377 7.86 10.52 2.07
CA ASP A 377 7.74 9.77 3.33
C ASP A 377 6.41 9.01 3.45
N ASP A 378 5.35 9.52 2.80
CA ASP A 378 4.02 8.92 2.74
C ASP A 378 3.75 8.16 1.44
N ALA A 379 4.77 7.95 0.59
CA ALA A 379 4.60 7.30 -0.70
C ALA A 379 4.05 5.87 -0.53
N GLU A 380 2.94 5.62 -1.20
CA GLU A 380 2.37 4.29 -1.32
C GLU A 380 3.15 3.48 -2.35
N TRP A 381 3.29 2.20 -2.08
CA TRP A 381 3.98 1.27 -2.95
C TRP A 381 2.99 0.59 -3.89
N PHE A 382 3.15 0.77 -5.18
CA PHE A 382 2.38 0.02 -6.16
C PHE A 382 3.08 -0.07 -7.51
N VAL A 383 3.19 -1.29 -8.03
CA VAL A 383 3.58 -1.57 -9.42
C VAL A 383 2.79 -2.75 -9.96
N SER A 384 2.50 -2.73 -11.26
CA SER A 384 1.84 -3.84 -11.96
C SER A 384 2.31 -3.96 -13.40
N VAL A 385 2.46 -5.21 -13.85
CA VAL A 385 2.82 -5.50 -15.24
C VAL A 385 2.28 -6.87 -15.69
N PRO A 386 1.78 -7.02 -16.93
CA PRO A 386 1.32 -8.30 -17.44
C PRO A 386 2.51 -9.22 -17.75
N THR A 387 2.39 -10.49 -17.37
CA THR A 387 3.43 -11.52 -17.54
C THR A 387 3.04 -12.63 -18.51
N GLY A 388 1.75 -12.80 -18.80
CA GLY A 388 1.27 -13.85 -19.69
C GLY A 388 -0.15 -13.59 -20.18
N ARG A 389 -0.63 -14.46 -21.06
CA ARG A 389 -2.00 -14.46 -21.59
C ARG A 389 -2.66 -15.81 -21.35
N PHE A 390 -3.98 -15.80 -21.22
CA PHE A 390 -4.80 -17.01 -21.15
C PHE A 390 -6.16 -16.76 -21.79
N GLN A 391 -6.85 -17.84 -22.13
CA GLN A 391 -8.22 -17.75 -22.62
C GLN A 391 -9.17 -17.51 -21.45
N VAL A 392 -10.11 -16.60 -21.64
CA VAL A 392 -11.08 -16.21 -20.62
C VAL A 392 -12.51 -16.46 -21.13
N ASP A 393 -13.36 -16.98 -20.27
CA ASP A 393 -14.79 -17.01 -20.49
C ASP A 393 -15.37 -15.60 -20.36
N ARG A 394 -15.55 -14.93 -21.50
CA ARG A 394 -16.04 -13.55 -21.56
C ARG A 394 -17.42 -13.40 -20.98
N THR A 395 -18.30 -14.42 -21.11
CA THR A 395 -19.64 -14.38 -20.55
C THR A 395 -19.61 -14.46 -19.03
N ALA A 396 -18.76 -15.33 -18.46
CA ALA A 396 -18.56 -15.39 -17.02
C ALA A 396 -18.01 -14.08 -16.46
N CYS A 397 -17.06 -13.47 -17.15
CA CYS A 397 -16.50 -12.16 -16.78
C CYS A 397 -17.54 -11.03 -16.83
N LEU A 398 -18.45 -11.09 -17.80
CA LEU A 398 -19.53 -10.10 -17.92
C LEU A 398 -20.55 -10.23 -16.78
N ILE A 399 -20.95 -11.46 -16.45
CA ILE A 399 -21.83 -11.74 -15.32
C ILE A 399 -21.21 -11.17 -14.03
N GLU A 400 -19.97 -11.54 -13.75
CA GLU A 400 -19.25 -11.05 -12.56
C GLU A 400 -19.14 -9.51 -12.54
N LEU A 401 -18.85 -8.87 -13.68
CA LEU A 401 -18.79 -7.41 -13.77
C LEU A 401 -20.12 -6.77 -13.41
N PHE A 402 -21.24 -7.30 -13.92
CA PHE A 402 -22.56 -6.75 -13.66
C PHE A 402 -23.00 -6.96 -12.21
N GLU A 403 -22.74 -8.14 -11.63
CA GLU A 403 -23.00 -8.41 -10.22
C GLU A 403 -22.19 -7.51 -9.30
N GLN A 404 -20.89 -7.34 -9.59
CA GLN A 404 -20.02 -6.44 -8.83
C GLN A 404 -20.47 -4.98 -8.95
N THR A 405 -20.88 -4.56 -10.15
CA THR A 405 -21.42 -3.21 -10.36
C THR A 405 -22.68 -2.99 -9.54
N ALA A 406 -23.63 -3.90 -9.59
CA ALA A 406 -24.85 -3.80 -8.81
C ALA A 406 -24.57 -3.78 -7.30
N GLY A 407 -23.66 -4.62 -6.83
CA GLY A 407 -23.21 -4.65 -5.45
C GLY A 407 -22.54 -3.35 -5.01
N HIS A 408 -21.65 -2.80 -5.84
CA HIS A 408 -20.98 -1.53 -5.58
C HIS A 408 -21.97 -0.36 -5.44
N ILE A 409 -22.89 -0.21 -6.38
CA ILE A 409 -23.85 0.90 -6.37
C ILE A 409 -24.79 0.82 -5.17
N ARG A 410 -25.28 -0.39 -4.81
CA ARG A 410 -26.14 -0.59 -3.65
C ARG A 410 -25.41 -0.50 -2.30
N GLY A 411 -24.08 -0.48 -2.30
CA GLY A 411 -23.26 -0.50 -1.09
C GLY A 411 -23.25 -1.87 -0.40
N SER A 412 -23.67 -2.94 -1.09
CA SER A 412 -23.63 -4.31 -0.60
C SER A 412 -22.30 -5.01 -0.90
N GLY A 413 -21.44 -4.38 -1.69
CA GLY A 413 -20.07 -4.81 -1.94
C GLY A 413 -19.23 -4.58 -0.70
N ARG A 414 -19.24 -5.55 0.23
CA ARG A 414 -18.30 -5.50 1.38
C ARG A 414 -16.89 -5.53 0.84
N SER A 415 -16.18 -4.41 0.95
CA SER A 415 -14.73 -4.46 0.99
C SER A 415 -14.35 -5.32 2.21
N SER A 416 -14.02 -6.58 1.96
CA SER A 416 -13.61 -7.56 3.00
C SER A 416 -12.21 -7.26 3.54
N SER A 417 -11.72 -6.05 3.35
CA SER A 417 -10.40 -5.60 3.77
C SER A 417 -10.44 -5.11 5.21
N ALA A 418 -9.51 -5.60 6.03
CA ALA A 418 -9.26 -5.13 7.40
C ALA A 418 -8.93 -3.62 7.49
N ASN A 419 -8.76 -2.95 6.34
CA ASN A 419 -8.48 -1.52 6.20
C ASN A 419 -9.67 -0.75 5.61
N ALA A 420 -10.91 -1.10 5.95
CA ALA A 420 -12.09 -0.38 5.46
C ALA A 420 -12.05 1.14 5.71
N ALA A 421 -11.30 1.59 6.72
CA ALA A 421 -11.07 3.01 7.01
C ALA A 421 -10.15 3.71 5.99
N ALA A 422 -9.38 2.95 5.18
CA ALA A 422 -8.49 3.49 4.15
C ALA A 422 -9.19 3.67 2.78
N TYR A 423 -10.43 3.16 2.64
CA TYR A 423 -11.17 3.26 1.40
C TYR A 423 -12.25 4.34 1.49
N GLY A 424 -12.47 5.05 0.39
CA GLY A 424 -13.47 6.09 0.29
C GLY A 424 -14.92 5.58 0.36
N ILE A 425 -15.85 6.50 0.41
CA ILE A 425 -17.28 6.23 0.42
C ILE A 425 -17.72 5.90 -1.01
N GLU A 426 -18.43 4.80 -1.22
CA GLU A 426 -18.75 4.27 -2.55
C GLU A 426 -20.26 4.13 -2.82
N GLY A 427 -20.61 3.99 -4.11
CA GLY A 427 -21.98 3.72 -4.57
C GLY A 427 -22.97 4.84 -4.23
N ALA A 428 -24.20 4.46 -3.88
CA ALA A 428 -25.24 5.42 -3.49
C ALA A 428 -24.85 6.28 -2.27
N ALA A 429 -23.97 5.78 -1.40
CA ALA A 429 -23.46 6.57 -0.28
C ALA A 429 -22.57 7.73 -0.74
N ALA A 430 -21.79 7.54 -1.81
CA ALA A 430 -20.99 8.64 -2.40
C ALA A 430 -21.88 9.75 -2.95
N TYR A 431 -22.98 9.41 -3.60
CA TYR A 431 -23.99 10.40 -4.03
C TYR A 431 -24.56 11.18 -2.85
N ARG A 432 -24.86 10.50 -1.71
CA ARG A 432 -25.36 11.18 -0.50
C ARG A 432 -24.36 12.21 0.02
N VAL A 433 -23.09 11.88 0.07
CA VAL A 433 -22.03 12.84 0.47
C VAL A 433 -22.05 14.08 -0.43
N TRP A 434 -22.09 13.86 -1.74
CA TRP A 434 -22.17 14.95 -2.71
C TRP A 434 -23.41 15.83 -2.49
N ILE A 435 -24.58 15.22 -2.42
CA ILE A 435 -25.88 15.93 -2.26
C ILE A 435 -25.90 16.71 -0.94
N GLU A 436 -25.45 16.09 0.16
CA GLU A 436 -25.39 16.76 1.45
C GLU A 436 -24.42 17.94 1.45
N THR A 437 -23.24 17.77 0.85
CA THR A 437 -22.24 18.85 0.73
C THR A 437 -22.80 20.03 -0.06
N MET A 438 -23.48 19.75 -1.18
CA MET A 438 -24.11 20.78 -2.01
C MET A 438 -25.28 21.47 -1.29
N ASN A 439 -26.17 20.70 -0.66
CA ASN A 439 -27.34 21.25 0.06
C ASN A 439 -26.93 22.07 1.29
N ARG A 440 -25.85 21.71 1.97
CA ARG A 440 -25.32 22.46 3.11
C ARG A 440 -24.42 23.61 2.69
N GLN A 441 -24.13 23.74 1.40
CA GLN A 441 -23.17 24.72 0.85
C GLN A 441 -21.85 24.69 1.65
N GLN A 442 -21.38 23.48 1.92
CA GLN A 442 -20.21 23.26 2.75
C GLN A 442 -18.95 23.69 2.01
N ALA A 443 -18.08 24.42 2.70
CA ALA A 443 -16.76 24.78 2.16
C ALA A 443 -15.93 23.51 1.94
N THR A 444 -15.54 23.28 0.71
CA THR A 444 -14.69 22.16 0.27
C THR A 444 -13.65 22.69 -0.72
N ASP A 445 -12.64 21.88 -1.03
CA ASP A 445 -11.67 22.23 -2.05
C ASP A 445 -12.33 22.30 -3.45
N PRO A 446 -12.39 23.47 -4.11
CA PRO A 446 -13.00 23.61 -5.44
C PRO A 446 -12.35 22.70 -6.49
N LEU A 447 -11.02 22.48 -6.40
CA LEU A 447 -10.31 21.57 -7.30
C LEU A 447 -10.76 20.12 -7.06
N GLY A 448 -10.91 19.70 -5.82
CA GLY A 448 -11.42 18.38 -5.46
C GLY A 448 -12.80 18.14 -6.04
N VAL A 449 -13.73 19.07 -5.87
CA VAL A 449 -15.09 19.00 -6.45
C VAL A 449 -15.03 18.85 -7.98
N ALA A 450 -14.27 19.72 -8.66
CA ALA A 450 -14.17 19.69 -10.12
C ALA A 450 -13.53 18.40 -10.63
N TYR A 451 -12.49 17.90 -9.96
CA TYR A 451 -11.80 16.68 -10.33
C TYR A 451 -12.68 15.43 -10.15
N ASN A 452 -13.32 15.29 -8.99
CA ASN A 452 -14.26 14.19 -8.74
C ASN A 452 -15.42 14.18 -9.74
N ALA A 453 -15.97 15.35 -10.10
CA ALA A 453 -17.01 15.48 -11.13
C ALA A 453 -16.52 15.00 -12.50
N ALA A 454 -15.31 15.39 -12.90
CA ALA A 454 -14.73 15.00 -14.18
C ALA A 454 -14.48 13.48 -14.25
N VAL A 455 -13.97 12.87 -13.19
CA VAL A 455 -13.77 11.42 -13.08
C VAL A 455 -15.13 10.68 -13.16
N ALA A 456 -16.16 11.17 -12.47
CA ALA A 456 -17.50 10.59 -12.50
C ALA A 456 -18.14 10.68 -13.88
N TYR A 457 -18.01 11.83 -14.55
CA TYR A 457 -18.48 12.04 -15.92
C TYR A 457 -17.82 11.06 -16.90
N GLU A 458 -16.48 11.00 -16.89
CA GLU A 458 -15.72 10.10 -17.74
C GLU A 458 -16.15 8.64 -17.55
N ALA A 459 -16.27 8.20 -16.30
CA ALA A 459 -16.69 6.85 -15.97
C ALA A 459 -18.04 6.51 -16.63
N ARG A 460 -19.07 7.34 -16.47
CA ARG A 460 -20.42 7.10 -17.02
C ARG A 460 -20.48 7.15 -18.53
N LYS A 461 -19.68 8.02 -19.14
CA LYS A 461 -19.50 8.04 -20.60
C LYS A 461 -18.96 6.71 -21.13
N HIS A 462 -17.94 6.14 -20.44
CA HIS A 462 -17.42 4.84 -20.81
C HIS A 462 -18.38 3.70 -20.48
N ALA A 463 -19.17 3.77 -19.40
CA ALA A 463 -20.22 2.79 -19.10
C ALA A 463 -21.26 2.71 -20.22
N SER A 464 -21.82 3.85 -20.64
CA SER A 464 -22.76 3.91 -21.77
C SER A 464 -22.14 3.39 -23.06
N ALA A 465 -20.90 3.81 -23.38
CA ALA A 465 -20.22 3.34 -24.59
C ALA A 465 -19.96 1.82 -24.59
N TYR A 466 -19.55 1.26 -23.44
CA TYR A 466 -19.33 -0.17 -23.29
C TYR A 466 -20.62 -0.98 -23.47
N LEU A 467 -21.70 -0.60 -22.76
CA LEU A 467 -22.99 -1.29 -22.84
C LEU A 467 -23.58 -1.23 -24.26
N ARG A 468 -23.43 -0.09 -24.94
CA ARG A 468 -23.82 0.07 -26.35
C ARG A 468 -23.02 -0.87 -27.24
N GLY A 469 -21.70 -0.97 -27.03
CA GLY A 469 -20.85 -1.90 -27.75
C GLY A 469 -21.27 -3.36 -27.58
N LEU A 470 -21.65 -3.77 -26.37
CA LEU A 470 -22.16 -5.10 -26.10
C LEU A 470 -23.45 -5.39 -26.90
N VAL A 471 -24.42 -4.48 -26.91
CA VAL A 471 -25.69 -4.62 -27.62
C VAL A 471 -25.49 -4.66 -29.14
N SER A 472 -24.54 -3.90 -29.66
CA SER A 472 -24.20 -3.91 -31.10
C SER A 472 -23.34 -5.10 -31.54
N GLY A 473 -22.96 -6.01 -30.61
CA GLY A 473 -22.12 -7.16 -30.92
C GLY A 473 -20.63 -6.84 -31.01
N ALA A 474 -20.22 -5.61 -30.74
CA ALA A 474 -18.81 -5.25 -30.62
C ALA A 474 -18.20 -6.01 -29.43
N GLY A 475 -17.00 -6.57 -29.59
CA GLY A 475 -16.32 -7.33 -28.54
C GLY A 475 -16.60 -8.84 -28.54
N GLY A 476 -17.40 -9.36 -29.48
CA GLY A 476 -17.54 -10.82 -29.73
C GLY A 476 -18.17 -11.60 -28.57
N ILE A 477 -18.98 -10.95 -27.73
CA ILE A 477 -19.80 -11.61 -26.68
C ILE A 477 -21.19 -11.87 -27.27
N SER A 478 -21.58 -13.13 -27.35
CA SER A 478 -22.93 -13.49 -27.78
C SER A 478 -23.91 -13.35 -26.60
N LEU A 479 -24.69 -12.27 -26.60
CA LEU A 479 -25.73 -12.04 -25.61
C LEU A 479 -26.95 -12.96 -25.85
N CYS A 480 -27.62 -13.38 -24.78
CA CYS A 480 -28.92 -14.02 -24.91
C CYS A 480 -30.02 -12.96 -25.12
N ALA A 481 -31.07 -13.34 -25.90
CA ALA A 481 -32.15 -12.42 -26.23
C ALA A 481 -32.80 -11.77 -24.99
N ASN A 482 -32.91 -12.51 -23.89
CA ASN A 482 -33.49 -12.02 -22.64
C ASN A 482 -32.64 -11.02 -21.88
N ALA A 483 -31.31 -11.00 -22.09
CA ALA A 483 -30.41 -10.04 -21.44
C ALA A 483 -30.34 -8.69 -22.19
N VAL A 484 -30.59 -8.69 -23.50
CA VAL A 484 -30.46 -7.48 -24.35
C VAL A 484 -31.35 -6.32 -23.88
N PRO A 485 -32.65 -6.52 -23.53
CA PRO A 485 -33.50 -5.42 -23.07
C PRO A 485 -32.97 -4.75 -21.80
N ALA A 486 -32.53 -5.54 -20.81
CA ALA A 486 -32.00 -5.03 -19.56
C ALA A 486 -30.67 -4.26 -19.79
N ILE A 487 -29.75 -4.77 -20.63
CA ILE A 487 -28.51 -4.09 -21.00
C ILE A 487 -28.79 -2.77 -21.75
N THR A 488 -29.78 -2.79 -22.68
CA THR A 488 -30.18 -1.58 -23.42
C THR A 488 -30.80 -0.54 -22.51
N TYR A 489 -31.58 -0.98 -21.52
CA TYR A 489 -32.13 -0.07 -20.51
C TYR A 489 -31.03 0.55 -19.64
N ALA A 490 -30.09 -0.26 -19.15
CA ALA A 490 -28.92 0.24 -18.41
C ALA A 490 -28.07 1.23 -19.25
N GLU A 491 -27.83 0.95 -20.53
CA GLU A 491 -27.13 1.87 -21.45
C GLU A 491 -27.82 3.25 -21.51
N ARG A 492 -29.14 3.24 -21.68
CA ARG A 492 -29.91 4.49 -21.73
C ARG A 492 -29.78 5.30 -20.43
N LEU A 493 -29.84 4.60 -19.29
CA LEU A 493 -29.66 5.22 -17.98
C LEU A 493 -28.26 5.81 -17.82
N TYR A 494 -27.19 5.04 -18.13
CA TYR A 494 -25.82 5.54 -18.04
C TYR A 494 -25.56 6.73 -18.98
N ARG A 495 -26.17 6.77 -20.13
CA ARG A 495 -26.11 7.94 -21.02
C ARG A 495 -26.76 9.18 -20.40
N GLN A 496 -27.91 9.03 -19.74
CA GLN A 496 -28.58 10.10 -19.01
C GLN A 496 -27.73 10.58 -17.83
N ILE A 497 -27.17 9.62 -17.03
CA ILE A 497 -26.30 9.93 -15.90
C ILE A 497 -25.06 10.68 -16.36
N ALA A 498 -24.43 10.25 -17.46
CA ALA A 498 -23.29 10.97 -18.05
C ALA A 498 -23.65 12.42 -18.40
N GLY A 499 -24.83 12.66 -18.98
CA GLY A 499 -25.32 14.01 -19.27
C GLY A 499 -25.60 14.86 -18.02
N MET A 500 -26.00 14.24 -16.91
CA MET A 500 -26.13 14.95 -15.62
C MET A 500 -24.76 15.33 -15.05
N TRP A 501 -23.80 14.40 -15.04
CA TRP A 501 -22.43 14.69 -14.60
C TRP A 501 -21.72 15.70 -15.50
N GLU A 502 -21.98 15.70 -16.81
CA GLU A 502 -21.48 16.75 -17.70
C GLU A 502 -21.97 18.15 -17.30
N GLN A 503 -23.24 18.25 -16.88
CA GLN A 503 -23.76 19.51 -16.36
C GLN A 503 -23.11 19.90 -15.03
N VAL A 504 -22.84 18.94 -14.12
CA VAL A 504 -22.09 19.19 -12.89
C VAL A 504 -20.67 19.68 -13.20
N CYS A 505 -19.98 19.09 -14.19
CA CYS A 505 -18.67 19.58 -14.64
C CYS A 505 -18.71 21.01 -15.19
N ARG A 506 -19.82 21.43 -15.81
CA ARG A 506 -19.98 22.82 -16.27
C ARG A 506 -20.25 23.79 -15.11
N LEU A 507 -20.84 23.32 -14.02
CA LEU A 507 -21.01 24.13 -12.80
C LEU A 507 -19.70 24.28 -12.02
N PHE A 508 -18.84 23.26 -12.05
CA PHE A 508 -17.54 23.20 -11.36
C PHE A 508 -16.42 22.81 -12.35
N PRO A 509 -16.00 23.75 -13.23
CA PRO A 509 -15.09 23.41 -14.33
C PRO A 509 -13.64 23.22 -13.85
N LEU A 510 -12.95 22.18 -14.36
CA LEU A 510 -11.49 22.07 -14.22
C LEU A 510 -10.78 23.16 -15.04
N PRO A 511 -9.58 23.61 -14.62
CA PRO A 511 -8.80 23.10 -13.47
C PRO A 511 -9.07 23.84 -12.16
N TYR A 512 -9.81 24.92 -12.16
CA TYR A 512 -9.91 25.79 -10.98
C TYR A 512 -11.15 25.53 -10.12
N GLY A 513 -12.13 24.80 -10.66
CA GLY A 513 -13.42 24.65 -10.00
C GLY A 513 -14.25 25.95 -10.01
N ALA A 514 -15.35 25.91 -9.27
CA ALA A 514 -16.11 27.07 -8.87
C ALA A 514 -16.42 26.93 -7.38
N ASP A 515 -16.81 28.03 -6.72
CA ASP A 515 -17.10 28.03 -5.30
C ASP A 515 -18.31 27.09 -4.99
N PRO A 516 -18.08 25.97 -4.30
CA PRO A 516 -19.14 25.00 -3.96
C PRO A 516 -20.12 25.54 -2.92
N THR A 517 -19.81 26.67 -2.26
CA THR A 517 -20.72 27.34 -1.33
C THR A 517 -21.70 28.29 -2.03
N SER A 518 -21.51 28.50 -3.34
CA SER A 518 -22.39 29.35 -4.13
C SER A 518 -23.80 28.73 -4.29
N PRO A 519 -24.88 29.33 -3.78
CA PRO A 519 -26.20 28.70 -3.70
C PRO A 519 -26.74 28.18 -5.03
N GLY A 520 -26.68 29.00 -6.10
CA GLY A 520 -27.24 28.63 -7.38
C GLY A 520 -26.61 27.41 -8.05
N PRO A 521 -25.29 27.35 -8.21
CA PRO A 521 -24.58 26.15 -8.69
C PRO A 521 -24.75 24.93 -7.77
N ALA A 522 -24.65 25.09 -6.45
CA ALA A 522 -24.79 24.01 -5.48
C ALA A 522 -26.18 23.36 -5.55
N ASP A 523 -27.26 24.16 -5.50
CA ASP A 523 -28.64 23.64 -5.59
C ASP A 523 -28.93 22.93 -6.92
N ARG A 524 -28.35 23.42 -8.02
CA ARG A 524 -28.49 22.76 -9.33
C ARG A 524 -27.75 21.44 -9.35
N ALA A 525 -26.56 21.40 -8.80
CA ALA A 525 -25.77 20.16 -8.69
C ALA A 525 -26.49 19.13 -7.82
N ALA A 526 -27.00 19.51 -6.65
CA ALA A 526 -27.74 18.62 -5.76
C ALA A 526 -28.90 17.94 -6.50
N ARG A 527 -29.76 18.71 -7.17
CA ARG A 527 -30.90 18.17 -7.95
C ARG A 527 -30.47 17.25 -9.10
N LEU A 528 -29.37 17.55 -9.77
CA LEU A 528 -28.82 16.66 -10.81
C LEU A 528 -28.32 15.36 -10.23
N LEU A 529 -27.66 15.40 -9.08
CA LEU A 529 -27.08 14.24 -8.41
C LEU A 529 -28.13 13.35 -7.76
N GLU A 530 -29.23 13.90 -7.23
CA GLU A 530 -30.39 13.12 -6.77
C GLU A 530 -30.95 12.25 -7.91
N ARG A 531 -31.23 12.86 -9.06
CA ARG A 531 -31.70 12.16 -10.26
C ARG A 531 -30.68 11.18 -10.82
N ALA A 532 -29.38 11.50 -10.74
CA ALA A 532 -28.32 10.62 -11.18
C ALA A 532 -28.22 9.38 -10.26
N CYS A 533 -28.38 9.55 -8.96
CA CYS A 533 -28.39 8.46 -7.98
C CYS A 533 -29.58 7.49 -8.22
N GLU A 534 -30.79 8.02 -8.42
CA GLU A 534 -31.96 7.22 -8.73
C GLU A 534 -31.78 6.42 -10.04
N ALA A 535 -31.28 7.08 -11.09
CA ALA A 535 -31.01 6.43 -12.36
C ALA A 535 -29.91 5.35 -12.25
N GLU A 536 -28.89 5.57 -11.40
CA GLU A 536 -27.80 4.61 -11.21
C GLU A 536 -28.25 3.37 -10.41
N LEU A 537 -29.13 3.54 -9.43
CA LEU A 537 -29.78 2.42 -8.73
C LEU A 537 -30.63 1.60 -9.69
N ALA A 538 -31.43 2.24 -10.54
CA ALA A 538 -32.20 1.55 -11.57
C ALA A 538 -31.30 0.83 -12.60
N ALA A 539 -30.16 1.42 -12.97
CA ALA A 539 -29.17 0.79 -13.84
C ALA A 539 -28.54 -0.44 -13.17
N ALA A 540 -28.25 -0.36 -11.87
CA ALA A 540 -27.74 -1.50 -11.09
C ALA A 540 -28.74 -2.67 -11.06
N ASP A 541 -30.04 -2.39 -10.92
CA ASP A 541 -31.08 -3.40 -10.98
C ASP A 541 -31.16 -4.07 -12.38
N ALA A 542 -31.11 -3.28 -13.44
CA ALA A 542 -31.09 -3.79 -14.81
C ALA A 542 -29.82 -4.63 -15.12
N LEU A 543 -28.65 -4.24 -14.61
CA LEU A 543 -27.43 -5.03 -14.78
C LEU A 543 -27.48 -6.35 -13.99
N ALA A 544 -28.07 -6.35 -12.79
CA ALA A 544 -28.28 -7.57 -12.02
C ALA A 544 -29.26 -8.53 -12.74
N GLU A 545 -30.33 -8.01 -13.34
CA GLU A 545 -31.27 -8.78 -14.17
C GLU A 545 -30.55 -9.38 -15.38
N ALA A 546 -29.76 -8.59 -16.10
CA ALA A 546 -28.98 -9.04 -17.24
C ALA A 546 -28.01 -10.17 -16.84
N ALA A 547 -27.31 -10.03 -15.70
CA ALA A 547 -26.43 -11.06 -15.16
C ALA A 547 -27.17 -12.37 -14.90
N ALA A 548 -28.37 -12.31 -14.30
CA ALA A 548 -29.20 -13.49 -14.04
C ALA A 548 -29.65 -14.19 -15.32
N HIS A 549 -29.98 -13.43 -16.37
CA HIS A 549 -30.33 -14.02 -17.69
C HIS A 549 -29.12 -14.70 -18.36
N LEU A 550 -27.96 -14.09 -18.30
CA LEU A 550 -26.72 -14.64 -18.84
C LEU A 550 -26.29 -15.91 -18.09
N ALA A 551 -26.43 -15.92 -16.77
CA ALA A 551 -26.09 -17.08 -15.93
C ALA A 551 -27.01 -18.29 -16.23
N ARG A 552 -28.32 -18.09 -16.36
CA ARG A 552 -29.27 -19.16 -16.72
C ARG A 552 -28.94 -19.82 -18.06
N ARG A 553 -28.63 -19.02 -19.09
CA ARG A 553 -28.18 -19.57 -20.38
C ARG A 553 -26.95 -20.46 -20.26
N ARG A 554 -26.02 -20.10 -19.39
CA ARG A 554 -24.75 -20.82 -19.19
C ARG A 554 -24.97 -22.17 -18.49
N THR A 555 -25.96 -22.29 -17.62
CA THR A 555 -26.28 -23.52 -16.89
C THR A 555 -27.23 -24.45 -17.67
N GLY A 556 -27.70 -24.03 -18.84
CA GLY A 556 -28.60 -24.87 -19.69
C GLY A 556 -30.06 -24.92 -19.23
N CYS A 557 -30.47 -24.02 -18.32
CA CYS A 557 -31.84 -23.84 -17.88
C CYS A 557 -32.53 -22.68 -18.60
#